data_d706167581f13df2a222ab94581b5bd1
#
_entry.id   d706167581f13df2a222ab94581b5bd1
#
_cell.length_a   1.000
_cell.length_b   1.000
_cell.length_c   1.000
_cell.angle_alpha   90.00
_cell.angle_beta   90.00
_cell.angle_gamma   90.00
#
_symmetry.space_group_name_H-M   'P 1'
#
loop_
_entity.id
_entity.type
_entity.pdbx_description
1 polymer ?
#
loop_
_entity_poly.entity_id
_entity_poly.type
_entity_poly.pdbx_seq_one_letter_code
_entity_poly.pdbx_strand_id
1 'polypeptide(L)'
;MRRIRPVRVIVLILACGLGATTSRAQQWEMPSDAQRCPSKWGAKDEIGSGNLMKPEMALKAAKLIHSGEVFTLGFHLSAALPLIGARRFDLHTKRGTATDPGTRGENEEIVITELGQVGTQLDAFAHQMYGGEYYNCITNHDMSFGDGGATNDLAAGARQGFPKLGVEKIPDIMTRGVLIDVAGLKGVDMLPAGYVITADDLQQALGREKLKLETGDAVMIHTGWGKLYTVKDKDKYLKSSPGIGIEAGEWLIKQNPMLVGSDTCCVEVRPYPEQKMNLPIHAMFLIAYGVYLVENLNIEKLAAEQAYETAYIMTPLKIEGGTGSTIAPIAVR
;
A
#
# COMPACT_ATOMS: atom_id res chain seq x y z
N MET A 1 -21.97 -32.90 81.11
CA MET A 1 -21.97 -31.69 80.30
C MET A 1 -20.63 -31.55 79.56
N ARG A 2 -20.52 -31.95 78.32
CA ARG A 2 -19.31 -31.84 77.52
C ARG A 2 -19.42 -30.54 76.69
N ARG A 3 -18.46 -29.60 76.88
CA ARG A 3 -18.37 -28.34 76.13
C ARG A 3 -17.70 -28.64 74.73
N ILE A 4 -18.44 -28.35 73.68
CA ILE A 4 -17.95 -28.41 72.27
C ILE A 4 -17.24 -27.08 72.00
N ARG A 5 -15.97 -27.13 71.58
CA ARG A 5 -15.18 -25.96 71.13
C ARG A 5 -15.45 -25.73 69.60
N PRO A 6 -15.69 -24.49 69.15
CA PRO A 6 -15.86 -24.23 67.70
C PRO A 6 -14.51 -24.27 66.96
N VAL A 7 -14.51 -24.98 65.90
CA VAL A 7 -13.41 -24.99 64.91
C VAL A 7 -13.53 -23.73 64.02
N ARG A 8 -12.52 -22.87 64.08
CA ARG A 8 -12.41 -21.72 63.18
C ARG A 8 -11.82 -22.21 61.84
N VAL A 9 -12.60 -22.19 60.79
CA VAL A 9 -12.17 -22.38 59.41
C VAL A 9 -11.61 -21.05 58.91
N ILE A 10 -10.32 -20.97 58.61
CA ILE A 10 -9.66 -19.84 57.96
C ILE A 10 -9.78 -20.07 56.45
N VAL A 11 -10.61 -19.28 55.77
CA VAL A 11 -10.69 -19.27 54.33
C VAL A 11 -9.60 -18.33 53.80
N LEU A 12 -8.54 -18.90 53.21
CA LEU A 12 -7.54 -18.12 52.49
C LEU A 12 -8.13 -17.77 51.11
N ILE A 13 -8.48 -16.51 50.89
CA ILE A 13 -8.83 -15.99 49.58
C ILE A 13 -7.52 -15.67 48.85
N LEU A 14 -7.14 -16.53 47.91
CA LEU A 14 -6.09 -16.21 46.94
C LEU A 14 -6.66 -15.21 45.93
N ALA A 15 -6.32 -13.93 46.07
CA ALA A 15 -6.59 -12.93 45.05
C ALA A 15 -5.60 -13.12 43.89
N CYS A 16 -6.01 -13.84 42.83
CA CYS A 16 -5.30 -13.80 41.57
C CYS A 16 -5.50 -12.42 40.92
N GLY A 17 -4.52 -11.53 41.14
CA GLY A 17 -4.43 -10.27 40.39
C GLY A 17 -4.13 -10.58 38.94
N LEU A 18 -5.14 -10.58 38.06
CA LEU A 18 -4.98 -10.46 36.63
C LEU A 18 -4.43 -9.04 36.35
N GLY A 19 -3.11 -8.92 36.30
CA GLY A 19 -2.46 -7.75 35.78
C GLY A 19 -2.81 -7.65 34.28
N ALA A 20 -3.79 -6.82 33.94
CA ALA A 20 -3.98 -6.38 32.58
C ALA A 20 -2.74 -5.57 32.18
N THR A 21 -1.79 -6.20 31.50
CA THR A 21 -0.74 -5.49 30.78
C THR A 21 -1.43 -4.75 29.65
N THR A 22 -1.72 -3.47 29.85
CA THR A 22 -2.06 -2.56 28.76
C THR A 22 -0.83 -2.53 27.87
N SER A 23 -0.87 -3.27 26.76
CA SER A 23 0.10 -3.12 25.68
C SER A 23 -0.01 -1.67 25.20
N ARG A 24 0.94 -0.83 25.59
CA ARG A 24 1.09 0.48 24.97
C ARG A 24 1.30 0.25 23.49
N ALA A 25 0.45 0.81 22.63
CA ALA A 25 0.67 0.77 21.20
C ALA A 25 2.11 1.27 20.93
N GLN A 26 2.89 0.44 20.23
CA GLN A 26 4.28 0.76 19.92
C GLN A 26 4.30 2.00 19.03
N GLN A 27 4.87 3.09 19.52
CA GLN A 27 5.12 4.27 18.72
C GLN A 27 6.34 4.00 17.84
N TRP A 28 6.16 4.11 16.53
CA TRP A 28 7.28 4.06 15.60
C TRP A 28 7.90 5.45 15.45
N GLU A 29 9.22 5.48 15.42
CA GLU A 29 10.00 6.69 15.19
C GLU A 29 10.84 6.50 13.92
N MET A 30 10.98 7.58 13.14
CA MET A 30 11.84 7.57 11.95
C MET A 30 13.27 7.23 12.37
N PRO A 31 13.91 6.22 11.75
CA PRO A 31 15.34 5.95 11.98
C PRO A 31 16.19 7.19 11.68
N SER A 32 17.28 7.37 12.41
CA SER A 32 18.21 8.46 12.16
C SER A 32 18.81 8.38 10.75
N ASP A 33 19.31 9.50 10.23
CA ASP A 33 19.94 9.54 8.90
C ASP A 33 21.08 8.56 8.78
N ALA A 34 21.87 8.41 9.83
CA ALA A 34 22.97 7.43 9.87
C ALA A 34 22.52 5.97 9.73
N GLN A 35 21.24 5.67 10.02
CA GLN A 35 20.67 4.33 9.91
C GLN A 35 19.99 4.09 8.55
N ARG A 36 19.50 5.15 7.89
CA ARG A 36 18.71 5.04 6.64
C ARG A 36 19.45 5.57 5.41
N CYS A 37 20.55 6.33 5.59
CA CYS A 37 21.28 6.97 4.51
C CYS A 37 22.82 6.79 4.65
N PRO A 38 23.51 6.45 3.58
CA PRO A 38 22.91 6.12 2.29
C PRO A 38 22.10 4.83 2.34
N SER A 39 21.15 4.68 1.42
CA SER A 39 20.40 3.44 1.29
C SER A 39 21.34 2.25 1.04
N LYS A 40 20.85 1.03 1.26
CA LYS A 40 21.61 -0.20 0.94
C LYS A 40 22.02 -0.32 -0.53
N TRP A 41 21.43 0.49 -1.40
CA TRP A 41 21.71 0.54 -2.84
C TRP A 41 22.71 1.66 -3.20
N GLY A 42 23.09 2.50 -2.24
CA GLY A 42 24.07 3.57 -2.39
C GLY A 42 23.47 4.98 -2.39
N ALA A 43 24.37 5.98 -2.29
CA ALA A 43 23.97 7.38 -2.11
C ALA A 43 23.25 8.03 -3.31
N LYS A 44 23.36 7.44 -4.50
CA LYS A 44 22.67 7.92 -5.71
C LYS A 44 21.41 7.15 -6.04
N ASP A 45 21.01 6.23 -5.16
CA ASP A 45 19.83 5.42 -5.39
C ASP A 45 18.54 6.25 -5.25
N GLU A 46 17.67 6.11 -6.24
CA GLU A 46 16.37 6.77 -6.31
C GLU A 46 15.21 5.78 -6.50
N ILE A 47 15.50 4.47 -6.61
CA ILE A 47 14.50 3.47 -6.96
C ILE A 47 14.30 2.38 -5.89
N GLY A 48 15.05 2.43 -4.78
CA GLY A 48 14.84 1.56 -3.62
C GLY A 48 14.67 0.09 -3.97
N SER A 49 13.53 -0.50 -3.59
CA SER A 49 13.19 -1.91 -3.89
C SER A 49 13.11 -2.23 -5.39
N GLY A 50 12.95 -1.24 -6.26
CA GLY A 50 13.06 -1.41 -7.71
C GLY A 50 14.40 -2.01 -8.15
N ASN A 51 15.46 -1.84 -7.37
CA ASN A 51 16.77 -2.48 -7.61
C ASN A 51 16.73 -4.01 -7.49
N LEU A 52 15.69 -4.57 -6.90
CA LEU A 52 15.46 -6.02 -6.85
C LEU A 52 15.00 -6.57 -8.21
N MET A 53 14.46 -5.72 -9.10
CA MET A 53 14.00 -6.18 -10.41
C MET A 53 15.18 -6.60 -11.27
N LYS A 54 15.33 -7.90 -11.45
CA LYS A 54 16.39 -8.55 -12.23
C LYS A 54 15.74 -9.53 -13.22
N PRO A 55 16.40 -9.89 -14.31
CA PRO A 55 15.86 -10.87 -15.26
C PRO A 55 15.39 -12.17 -14.63
N GLU A 56 16.10 -12.62 -13.59
CA GLU A 56 15.77 -13.85 -12.85
C GLU A 56 14.40 -13.76 -12.14
N MET A 57 14.00 -12.55 -11.70
CA MET A 57 12.71 -12.32 -11.06
C MET A 57 11.57 -12.54 -12.07
N ALA A 58 11.71 -11.98 -13.27
CA ALA A 58 10.73 -12.16 -14.35
C ALA A 58 10.64 -13.63 -14.78
N LEU A 59 11.78 -14.30 -14.93
CA LEU A 59 11.81 -15.73 -15.28
C LEU A 59 11.19 -16.60 -14.18
N LYS A 60 11.38 -16.24 -12.91
CA LYS A 60 10.76 -16.93 -11.77
C LYS A 60 9.24 -16.74 -11.80
N ALA A 61 8.78 -15.49 -11.98
CA ALA A 61 7.37 -15.17 -12.09
C ALA A 61 6.71 -15.92 -13.27
N ALA A 62 7.35 -15.95 -14.43
CA ALA A 62 6.83 -16.64 -15.60
C ALA A 62 6.59 -18.15 -15.37
N LYS A 63 7.35 -18.79 -14.49
CA LYS A 63 7.16 -20.21 -14.14
C LYS A 63 5.89 -20.46 -13.32
N LEU A 64 5.27 -19.44 -12.77
CA LEU A 64 4.00 -19.53 -12.04
C LEU A 64 2.78 -19.52 -12.97
N ILE A 65 2.98 -19.27 -14.26
CA ILE A 65 1.91 -19.26 -15.25
C ILE A 65 1.67 -20.69 -15.73
N HIS A 66 0.61 -21.31 -15.22
CA HIS A 66 0.27 -22.69 -15.52
C HIS A 66 -1.03 -22.83 -16.33
N SER A 67 -2.05 -22.03 -16.02
CA SER A 67 -3.35 -22.04 -16.70
C SER A 67 -3.50 -20.92 -17.73
N GLY A 68 -2.73 -19.84 -17.57
CA GLY A 68 -2.89 -18.62 -18.36
C GLY A 68 -4.08 -17.76 -17.93
N GLU A 69 -4.71 -18.05 -16.80
CA GLU A 69 -5.78 -17.21 -16.27
C GLU A 69 -5.23 -15.86 -15.80
N VAL A 70 -5.89 -14.78 -16.26
CA VAL A 70 -5.51 -13.41 -15.96
C VAL A 70 -6.52 -12.78 -15.01
N PHE A 71 -6.01 -12.18 -13.93
CA PHE A 71 -6.77 -11.39 -12.97
C PHE A 71 -6.42 -9.92 -13.15
N THR A 72 -7.43 -9.09 -13.41
CA THR A 72 -7.28 -7.63 -13.43
C THR A 72 -7.33 -7.10 -12.02
N LEU A 73 -6.23 -6.46 -11.58
CA LEU A 73 -6.07 -5.97 -10.22
C LEU A 73 -6.34 -4.45 -10.09
N GLY A 74 -6.62 -3.78 -11.19
CA GLY A 74 -7.00 -2.37 -11.21
C GLY A 74 -8.51 -2.17 -11.20
N PHE A 75 -8.97 -1.17 -10.46
CA PHE A 75 -10.36 -0.72 -10.54
C PHE A 75 -10.59 0.17 -11.77
N HIS A 76 -11.81 0.18 -12.29
CA HIS A 76 -12.20 1.10 -13.35
C HIS A 76 -12.18 2.54 -12.84
N LEU A 77 -11.58 3.44 -13.61
CA LEU A 77 -11.55 4.86 -13.28
C LEU A 77 -12.87 5.54 -13.68
N SER A 78 -13.43 6.30 -12.76
CA SER A 78 -14.63 7.11 -13.01
C SER A 78 -14.76 8.23 -11.99
N ALA A 79 -15.57 9.25 -12.29
CA ALA A 79 -15.94 10.29 -11.33
C ALA A 79 -16.71 9.77 -10.10
N ALA A 80 -17.14 8.50 -10.14
CA ALA A 80 -17.85 7.86 -9.05
C ALA A 80 -16.93 7.25 -7.99
N LEU A 81 -15.61 7.22 -8.17
CA LEU A 81 -14.65 6.66 -7.22
C LEU A 81 -14.66 7.37 -5.86
N PRO A 82 -14.30 6.69 -4.77
CA PRO A 82 -13.99 7.36 -3.51
C PRO A 82 -12.66 8.11 -3.65
N LEU A 83 -12.72 9.43 -3.54
CA LEU A 83 -11.56 10.33 -3.70
C LEU A 83 -11.24 11.01 -2.38
N ILE A 84 -9.98 10.98 -1.95
CA ILE A 84 -9.51 11.56 -0.69
C ILE A 84 -9.25 13.05 -0.87
N GLY A 85 -9.81 13.87 0.03
CA GLY A 85 -9.58 15.32 0.04
C GLY A 85 -10.15 16.03 -1.19
N ALA A 86 -9.36 16.87 -1.81
CA ALA A 86 -9.74 17.65 -2.99
C ALA A 86 -9.40 16.96 -4.32
N ARG A 87 -9.02 15.69 -4.29
CA ARG A 87 -8.71 14.90 -5.50
C ARG A 87 -9.93 14.77 -6.39
N ARG A 88 -9.71 14.70 -7.70
CA ARG A 88 -10.79 14.61 -8.69
C ARG A 88 -10.42 13.65 -9.83
N PHE A 89 -11.45 13.21 -10.53
CA PHE A 89 -11.33 12.51 -11.80
C PHE A 89 -12.40 13.06 -12.76
N ASP A 90 -11.99 13.93 -13.66
CA ASP A 90 -12.86 14.54 -14.65
C ASP A 90 -12.51 13.99 -16.03
N LEU A 91 -13.49 13.41 -16.71
CA LEU A 91 -13.38 12.88 -18.05
C LEU A 91 -14.22 13.71 -19.02
N HIS A 92 -13.60 14.35 -19.97
CA HIS A 92 -14.23 15.16 -21.01
C HIS A 92 -14.02 14.52 -22.39
N THR A 93 -15.09 14.06 -23.01
CA THR A 93 -15.05 13.44 -24.34
C THR A 93 -15.07 14.50 -25.43
N LYS A 94 -14.13 14.45 -26.36
CA LYS A 94 -14.14 15.18 -27.62
C LYS A 94 -14.69 14.25 -28.69
N ARG A 95 -15.78 14.65 -29.34
CA ARG A 95 -16.38 13.89 -30.41
C ARG A 95 -15.97 14.45 -31.75
N GLY A 96 -15.39 13.63 -32.59
CA GLY A 96 -15.21 13.93 -34.01
C GLY A 96 -16.55 13.84 -34.74
N THR A 97 -16.70 14.63 -35.76
CA THR A 97 -17.89 14.61 -36.66
C THR A 97 -17.52 13.94 -37.97
N ALA A 98 -18.13 12.81 -38.26
CA ALA A 98 -18.18 12.20 -39.57
C ALA A 98 -19.65 12.07 -39.95
N THR A 99 -20.16 13.03 -40.70
CA THR A 99 -21.59 13.14 -41.05
C THR A 99 -21.94 12.46 -42.39
N ASP A 100 -20.95 12.30 -43.26
CA ASP A 100 -21.16 11.74 -44.55
C ASP A 100 -20.85 10.24 -44.60
N PRO A 101 -21.65 9.41 -45.30
CA PRO A 101 -21.37 8.00 -45.46
C PRO A 101 -20.00 7.74 -46.07
N GLY A 102 -19.21 6.88 -45.45
CA GLY A 102 -17.85 6.54 -45.87
C GLY A 102 -16.76 7.46 -45.36
N THR A 103 -17.08 8.50 -44.57
CA THR A 103 -16.07 9.33 -43.88
C THR A 103 -15.69 8.74 -42.54
N ARG A 104 -14.39 8.85 -42.17
CA ARG A 104 -13.85 8.44 -40.88
C ARG A 104 -13.96 9.59 -39.89
N GLY A 105 -14.50 9.29 -38.70
CA GLY A 105 -14.42 10.17 -37.54
C GLY A 105 -13.57 9.54 -36.42
N GLU A 106 -13.13 10.36 -35.48
CA GLU A 106 -12.40 9.90 -34.31
C GLU A 106 -12.87 10.66 -33.06
N ASN A 107 -12.75 9.99 -31.92
CA ASN A 107 -13.07 10.56 -30.61
C ASN A 107 -11.80 10.56 -29.77
N GLU A 108 -11.70 11.55 -28.90
CA GLU A 108 -10.61 11.70 -27.92
C GLU A 108 -11.18 12.06 -26.57
N GLU A 109 -10.40 11.98 -25.53
CA GLU A 109 -10.75 12.44 -24.19
C GLU A 109 -9.66 13.32 -23.60
N ILE A 110 -10.08 14.17 -22.65
CA ILE A 110 -9.21 14.88 -21.72
C ILE A 110 -9.51 14.32 -20.33
N VAL A 111 -8.49 13.90 -19.61
CA VAL A 111 -8.58 13.52 -18.20
C VAL A 111 -7.88 14.56 -17.36
N ILE A 112 -8.58 15.06 -16.32
CA ILE A 112 -8.02 15.96 -15.31
C ILE A 112 -8.12 15.22 -13.97
N THR A 113 -6.96 14.88 -13.41
CA THR A 113 -6.89 14.05 -12.19
C THR A 113 -5.53 14.19 -11.52
N GLU A 114 -5.45 13.86 -10.24
CA GLU A 114 -4.19 13.59 -9.54
C GLU A 114 -3.71 12.18 -9.89
N LEU A 115 -3.00 12.08 -11.01
CA LEU A 115 -2.74 10.81 -11.71
C LEU A 115 -1.99 9.76 -10.88
N GLY A 116 -1.20 10.14 -9.89
CA GLY A 116 -0.53 9.23 -8.96
C GLY A 116 -1.38 8.85 -7.74
N GLN A 117 -2.61 9.37 -7.62
CA GLN A 117 -3.35 9.34 -6.36
C GLN A 117 -4.85 9.03 -6.54
N VAL A 118 -5.23 8.51 -7.69
CA VAL A 118 -6.63 8.18 -8.04
C VAL A 118 -6.70 6.79 -8.66
N GLY A 119 -7.65 6.00 -8.20
CA GLY A 119 -7.80 4.62 -8.63
C GLY A 119 -6.84 3.68 -7.93
N THR A 120 -6.59 2.53 -8.54
CA THR A 120 -5.49 1.66 -8.16
C THR A 120 -4.19 2.37 -8.52
N GLN A 121 -3.31 2.56 -7.55
CA GLN A 121 -2.16 3.46 -7.67
C GLN A 121 -0.90 2.89 -7.04
N LEU A 122 0.23 3.36 -7.55
CA LEU A 122 1.58 3.14 -7.03
C LEU A 122 2.13 4.46 -6.50
N ASP A 123 2.57 4.47 -5.26
CA ASP A 123 3.29 5.60 -4.67
C ASP A 123 4.78 5.51 -4.99
N ALA A 124 5.31 6.57 -5.64
CA ALA A 124 6.73 6.78 -5.81
C ALA A 124 7.33 7.50 -4.60
N PHE A 125 8.66 7.50 -4.48
CA PHE A 125 9.33 8.09 -3.32
C PHE A 125 9.26 9.62 -3.27
N ALA A 126 8.92 10.28 -4.38
CA ALA A 126 8.61 11.71 -4.39
C ALA A 126 7.27 12.04 -3.73
N HIS A 127 6.43 11.03 -3.38
CA HIS A 127 5.10 11.26 -2.83
C HIS A 127 5.11 11.72 -1.37
N GLN A 128 6.00 11.19 -0.56
CA GLN A 128 6.00 11.40 0.89
C GLN A 128 7.34 11.95 1.38
N MET A 129 7.27 12.85 2.36
CA MET A 129 8.45 13.37 3.07
C MET A 129 8.20 13.41 4.58
N TYR A 130 9.28 13.40 5.33
CA TYR A 130 9.27 13.58 6.78
C TYR A 130 10.38 14.53 7.20
N GLY A 131 10.04 15.60 7.93
CA GLY A 131 11.02 16.60 8.37
C GLY A 131 11.73 17.35 7.22
N GLY A 132 11.15 17.36 6.01
CA GLY A 132 11.77 17.97 4.83
C GLY A 132 12.70 17.03 4.06
N GLU A 133 12.69 15.74 4.37
CA GLU A 133 13.49 14.70 3.73
C GLU A 133 12.61 13.59 3.15
N TYR A 134 13.06 13.07 2.03
CA TYR A 134 12.51 11.95 1.29
C TYR A 134 13.37 10.70 1.45
N TYR A 135 13.09 9.69 0.66
CA TYR A 135 13.93 8.50 0.57
C TYR A 135 15.40 8.85 0.33
N ASN A 136 16.29 8.07 0.96
CA ASN A 136 17.74 8.18 0.84
C ASN A 136 18.28 9.58 1.25
N CYS A 137 17.62 10.24 2.22
CA CYS A 137 17.95 11.60 2.73
C CYS A 137 18.01 12.68 1.64
N ILE A 138 17.27 12.50 0.56
CA ILE A 138 17.09 13.55 -0.43
C ILE A 138 16.24 14.65 0.22
N THR A 139 16.73 15.88 0.20
CA THR A 139 16.11 17.01 0.92
C THR A 139 15.11 17.77 0.04
N ASN A 140 14.27 18.60 0.66
CA ASN A 140 13.42 19.54 -0.08
C ASN A 140 14.22 20.43 -1.04
N HIS A 141 15.47 20.79 -0.67
CA HIS A 141 16.35 21.56 -1.55
C HIS A 141 16.70 20.76 -2.82
N ASP A 142 17.02 19.48 -2.67
CA ASP A 142 17.30 18.58 -3.81
C ASP A 142 16.08 18.36 -4.72
N MET A 143 14.88 18.52 -4.18
CA MET A 143 13.60 18.38 -4.89
C MET A 143 13.13 19.70 -5.52
N SER A 144 13.86 20.80 -5.35
CA SER A 144 13.52 22.12 -5.88
C SER A 144 14.17 22.39 -7.25
N PHE A 145 13.54 23.25 -8.04
CA PHE A 145 14.06 23.74 -9.32
C PHE A 145 14.79 25.07 -9.15
N GLY A 146 15.92 25.08 -8.41
CA GLY A 146 16.68 26.30 -8.14
C GLY A 146 16.23 27.05 -6.88
N ASP A 147 16.62 28.32 -6.73
CA ASP A 147 16.50 29.11 -5.49
C ASP A 147 15.05 29.42 -5.02
N GLY A 148 14.04 28.96 -5.74
CA GLY A 148 12.63 29.30 -5.49
C GLY A 148 11.88 28.44 -4.47
N GLY A 149 12.45 27.33 -4.02
CA GLY A 149 11.73 26.40 -3.12
C GLY A 149 10.48 25.80 -3.73
N ALA A 150 9.94 24.74 -3.14
CA ALA A 150 8.63 24.22 -3.51
C ALA A 150 7.55 25.22 -3.12
N THR A 151 6.88 25.82 -4.09
CA THR A 151 5.69 26.66 -3.82
C THR A 151 4.45 25.80 -3.94
N ASN A 152 3.50 25.98 -3.00
CA ASN A 152 2.14 25.44 -3.13
C ASN A 152 1.30 26.25 -4.14
N ASP A 153 1.90 27.22 -4.80
CA ASP A 153 1.23 28.07 -5.76
C ASP A 153 1.21 27.43 -7.14
N LEU A 154 0.10 26.82 -7.50
CA LEU A 154 -0.13 26.25 -8.83
C LEU A 154 0.00 27.28 -9.96
N ALA A 155 -0.16 28.59 -9.67
CA ALA A 155 0.00 29.65 -10.65
C ALA A 155 1.46 30.03 -10.88
N ALA A 156 2.29 29.94 -9.83
CA ALA A 156 3.76 30.11 -9.89
C ALA A 156 4.48 28.78 -10.12
N GLY A 157 3.74 27.65 -10.04
CA GLY A 157 4.28 26.31 -10.08
C GLY A 157 5.04 26.02 -11.35
N ALA A 158 6.20 25.40 -11.20
CA ALA A 158 6.93 24.82 -12.30
C ALA A 158 6.01 23.84 -13.06
N ARG A 159 5.87 24.02 -14.35
CA ARG A 159 5.24 23.03 -15.24
C ARG A 159 6.19 21.86 -15.51
N GLN A 160 6.86 21.42 -14.46
CA GLN A 160 7.90 20.38 -14.48
C GLN A 160 7.66 19.45 -13.29
N GLY A 161 7.93 18.18 -13.47
CA GLY A 161 7.93 17.21 -12.38
C GLY A 161 9.13 17.39 -11.43
N PHE A 162 9.17 16.68 -10.33
CA PHE A 162 10.30 16.70 -9.40
C PHE A 162 11.59 16.20 -10.06
N PRO A 163 12.77 16.79 -9.77
CA PRO A 163 14.02 16.43 -10.42
C PRO A 163 14.56 15.08 -9.96
N LYS A 164 14.11 14.58 -8.81
CA LYS A 164 14.51 13.31 -8.23
C LYS A 164 13.31 12.49 -7.78
N LEU A 165 13.52 11.19 -7.58
CA LEU A 165 12.55 10.23 -7.04
C LEU A 165 11.26 10.09 -7.85
N GLY A 166 11.25 10.53 -9.11
CA GLY A 166 10.08 10.48 -9.95
C GLY A 166 9.68 9.06 -10.36
N VAL A 167 8.38 8.88 -10.62
CA VAL A 167 7.78 7.58 -10.95
C VAL A 167 8.31 6.98 -12.26
N GLU A 168 8.82 7.80 -13.16
CA GLU A 168 9.43 7.37 -14.44
C GLU A 168 10.67 6.48 -14.22
N LYS A 169 11.34 6.62 -13.08
CA LYS A 169 12.54 5.85 -12.73
C LYS A 169 12.22 4.44 -12.25
N ILE A 170 11.00 4.20 -11.80
CA ILE A 170 10.57 2.88 -11.32
C ILE A 170 10.56 1.90 -12.49
N PRO A 171 11.23 0.73 -12.37
CA PRO A 171 11.24 -0.25 -13.45
C PRO A 171 9.86 -0.85 -13.70
N ASP A 172 9.67 -1.44 -14.87
CA ASP A 172 8.57 -2.34 -15.10
C ASP A 172 8.75 -3.58 -14.20
N ILE A 173 7.72 -3.95 -13.47
CA ILE A 173 7.78 -5.01 -12.48
C ILE A 173 7.10 -6.26 -13.01
N MET A 174 7.84 -7.34 -13.08
CA MET A 174 7.34 -8.70 -13.26
C MET A 174 7.99 -9.58 -12.21
N THR A 175 7.24 -9.93 -11.17
CA THR A 175 7.76 -10.70 -10.03
C THR A 175 6.70 -11.68 -9.52
N ARG A 176 7.08 -12.50 -8.56
CA ARG A 176 6.14 -13.35 -7.83
C ARG A 176 5.19 -12.47 -7.03
N GLY A 177 3.88 -12.63 -7.24
CA GLY A 177 2.83 -12.04 -6.44
C GLY A 177 2.36 -13.02 -5.37
N VAL A 178 2.31 -12.56 -4.12
CA VAL A 178 1.81 -13.33 -2.98
C VAL A 178 0.62 -12.62 -2.38
N LEU A 179 -0.56 -13.25 -2.42
CA LEU A 179 -1.76 -12.79 -1.76
C LEU A 179 -1.79 -13.31 -0.33
N ILE A 180 -1.86 -12.43 0.66
CA ILE A 180 -2.07 -12.75 2.08
C ILE A 180 -3.52 -12.46 2.43
N ASP A 181 -4.35 -13.49 2.51
CA ASP A 181 -5.80 -13.36 2.72
C ASP A 181 -6.14 -13.31 4.21
N VAL A 182 -6.03 -12.12 4.81
CA VAL A 182 -6.34 -11.91 6.23
C VAL A 182 -7.84 -11.99 6.50
N ALA A 183 -8.70 -11.51 5.60
CA ALA A 183 -10.15 -11.65 5.75
C ALA A 183 -10.55 -13.14 5.77
N GLY A 184 -10.01 -13.93 4.86
CA GLY A 184 -10.23 -15.37 4.82
C GLY A 184 -9.62 -16.12 6.00
N LEU A 185 -8.47 -15.68 6.56
CA LEU A 185 -7.93 -16.20 7.82
C LEU A 185 -8.92 -16.02 8.97
N LYS A 186 -9.54 -14.84 9.06
CA LYS A 186 -10.50 -14.51 10.12
C LYS A 186 -11.91 -15.09 9.86
N GLY A 187 -12.14 -15.72 8.72
CA GLY A 187 -13.42 -16.28 8.34
C GLY A 187 -14.53 -15.24 8.14
N VAL A 188 -14.16 -14.06 7.66
CA VAL A 188 -15.08 -12.94 7.41
C VAL A 188 -14.96 -12.46 5.96
N ASP A 189 -16.08 -11.93 5.44
CA ASP A 189 -16.11 -11.33 4.09
C ASP A 189 -15.30 -10.04 4.00
N MET A 190 -15.17 -9.34 5.12
CA MET A 190 -14.49 -8.06 5.23
C MET A 190 -14.07 -7.83 6.68
N LEU A 191 -12.83 -7.39 6.88
CA LEU A 191 -12.33 -7.03 8.21
C LEU A 191 -13.10 -5.81 8.77
N PRO A 192 -13.24 -5.70 10.10
CA PRO A 192 -13.84 -4.52 10.72
C PRO A 192 -13.05 -3.24 10.39
N ALA A 193 -13.76 -2.12 10.29
CA ALA A 193 -13.13 -0.80 10.19
C ALA A 193 -12.16 -0.57 11.35
N GLY A 194 -10.95 -0.08 11.04
CA GLY A 194 -9.92 0.15 12.05
C GLY A 194 -9.25 -1.12 12.60
N TYR A 195 -9.47 -2.29 12.00
CA TYR A 195 -8.76 -3.51 12.38
C TYR A 195 -7.27 -3.37 12.08
N VAL A 196 -6.44 -3.51 13.12
CA VAL A 196 -4.97 -3.48 13.00
C VAL A 196 -4.49 -4.88 12.67
N ILE A 197 -4.01 -5.08 11.45
CA ILE A 197 -3.38 -6.33 11.02
C ILE A 197 -2.00 -6.43 11.66
N THR A 198 -1.76 -7.51 12.40
CA THR A 198 -0.49 -7.80 13.10
C THR A 198 0.45 -8.65 12.23
N ALA A 199 1.72 -8.72 12.63
CA ALA A 199 2.67 -9.65 12.01
C ALA A 199 2.21 -11.12 12.17
N ASP A 200 1.59 -11.45 13.29
CA ASP A 200 1.05 -12.79 13.56
C ASP A 200 -0.11 -13.12 12.60
N ASP A 201 -1.02 -12.17 12.34
CA ASP A 201 -2.08 -12.34 11.34
C ASP A 201 -1.51 -12.68 9.95
N LEU A 202 -0.48 -11.95 9.51
CA LEU A 202 0.18 -12.19 8.22
C LEU A 202 0.85 -13.57 8.18
N GLN A 203 1.55 -13.95 9.24
CA GLN A 203 2.23 -15.23 9.34
C GLN A 203 1.25 -16.41 9.40
N GLN A 204 0.14 -16.26 10.12
CA GLN A 204 -0.90 -17.28 10.18
C GLN A 204 -1.60 -17.46 8.83
N ALA A 205 -1.89 -16.35 8.10
CA ALA A 205 -2.47 -16.42 6.77
C ALA A 205 -1.53 -17.15 5.80
N LEU A 206 -0.26 -16.77 5.75
CA LEU A 206 0.75 -17.47 4.94
C LEU A 206 0.89 -18.95 5.32
N GLY A 207 0.83 -19.27 6.62
CA GLY A 207 0.85 -20.66 7.08
C GLY A 207 -0.34 -21.47 6.59
N ARG A 208 -1.56 -20.90 6.61
CA ARG A 208 -2.78 -21.49 6.05
C ARG A 208 -2.65 -21.72 4.54
N GLU A 209 -2.06 -20.76 3.84
CA GLU A 209 -1.84 -20.78 2.39
C GLU A 209 -0.63 -21.62 1.98
N LYS A 210 0.14 -22.11 2.96
CA LYS A 210 1.37 -22.90 2.80
C LYS A 210 2.46 -22.16 2.00
N LEU A 211 2.50 -20.84 2.16
CA LEU A 211 3.45 -19.95 1.51
C LEU A 211 4.44 -19.36 2.50
N LYS A 212 5.54 -18.87 1.96
CA LYS A 212 6.52 -18.03 2.64
C LYS A 212 6.89 -16.90 1.70
N LEU A 213 7.13 -15.71 2.26
CA LEU A 213 7.63 -14.58 1.48
C LEU A 213 9.10 -14.80 1.10
N GLU A 214 9.46 -14.30 -0.05
CA GLU A 214 10.82 -14.28 -0.58
C GLU A 214 11.20 -12.87 -1.00
N THR A 215 12.52 -12.60 -1.02
CA THR A 215 13.02 -11.31 -1.50
C THR A 215 12.49 -10.97 -2.88
N GLY A 216 11.93 -9.77 -3.02
CA GLY A 216 11.42 -9.26 -4.28
C GLY A 216 9.97 -9.63 -4.58
N ASP A 217 9.24 -10.26 -3.68
CA ASP A 217 7.82 -10.53 -3.85
C ASP A 217 7.00 -9.23 -3.92
N ALA A 218 5.96 -9.25 -4.74
CA ALA A 218 4.85 -8.30 -4.66
C ALA A 218 3.82 -8.84 -3.66
N VAL A 219 3.79 -8.26 -2.46
CA VAL A 219 2.90 -8.69 -1.37
C VAL A 219 1.57 -7.97 -1.49
N MET A 220 0.48 -8.70 -1.61
CA MET A 220 -0.89 -8.17 -1.68
C MET A 220 -1.67 -8.62 -0.44
N ILE A 221 -2.21 -7.68 0.33
CA ILE A 221 -2.94 -7.95 1.58
C ILE A 221 -4.43 -7.77 1.33
N HIS A 222 -5.18 -8.86 1.44
CA HIS A 222 -6.62 -8.87 1.25
C HIS A 222 -7.34 -8.66 2.59
N THR A 223 -8.18 -7.62 2.62
CA THR A 223 -8.99 -7.25 3.78
C THR A 223 -10.50 -7.37 3.53
N GLY A 224 -10.92 -7.53 2.28
CA GLY A 224 -12.30 -7.45 1.83
C GLY A 224 -12.85 -6.02 1.75
N TRP A 225 -12.06 -5.00 2.17
CA TRP A 225 -12.48 -3.59 2.17
C TRP A 225 -12.67 -3.03 0.76
N GLY A 226 -11.96 -3.59 -0.22
CA GLY A 226 -12.08 -3.25 -1.64
C GLY A 226 -13.51 -3.40 -2.19
N LYS A 227 -14.36 -4.24 -1.58
CA LYS A 227 -15.80 -4.35 -1.93
C LYS A 227 -16.53 -3.02 -1.81
N LEU A 228 -16.09 -2.13 -0.90
CA LEU A 228 -16.69 -0.81 -0.70
C LEU A 228 -16.25 0.20 -1.76
N TYR A 229 -15.17 -0.06 -2.49
CA TYR A 229 -14.61 0.89 -3.45
C TYR A 229 -15.56 1.22 -4.61
N THR A 230 -16.34 0.25 -5.04
CA THR A 230 -17.29 0.38 -6.18
C THR A 230 -18.74 0.58 -5.76
N VAL A 231 -19.06 0.47 -4.46
CA VAL A 231 -20.42 0.69 -3.97
C VAL A 231 -20.67 2.17 -3.64
N LYS A 232 -21.95 2.53 -3.50
CA LYS A 232 -22.36 3.92 -3.24
C LYS A 232 -21.91 4.48 -1.88
N ASP A 233 -21.41 3.64 -0.96
CA ASP A 233 -20.98 4.05 0.39
C ASP A 233 -19.50 4.45 0.42
N LYS A 234 -19.17 5.51 -0.30
CA LYS A 234 -17.84 6.08 -0.36
C LYS A 234 -17.35 6.59 0.99
N ASP A 235 -18.27 7.13 1.79
CA ASP A 235 -17.95 7.70 3.11
C ASP A 235 -17.43 6.60 4.04
N LYS A 236 -18.03 5.41 4.02
CA LYS A 236 -17.55 4.28 4.79
C LYS A 236 -16.12 3.89 4.36
N TYR A 237 -15.88 3.82 3.04
CA TYR A 237 -14.55 3.48 2.51
C TYR A 237 -13.48 4.49 2.96
N LEU A 238 -13.79 5.78 2.90
CA LEU A 238 -12.82 6.86 3.17
C LEU A 238 -12.63 7.17 4.65
N LYS A 239 -13.65 6.92 5.49
CA LYS A 239 -13.66 7.35 6.89
C LYS A 239 -12.70 6.54 7.76
N SER A 240 -12.63 5.26 7.53
CA SER A 240 -11.70 4.36 8.22
C SER A 240 -11.50 3.10 7.38
N SER A 241 -10.40 2.38 7.62
CA SER A 241 -10.13 1.09 6.96
C SER A 241 -9.34 0.17 7.87
N PRO A 242 -9.48 -1.16 7.72
CA PRO A 242 -8.47 -2.08 8.24
C PRO A 242 -7.15 -1.84 7.51
N GLY A 243 -6.04 -2.29 8.09
CA GLY A 243 -4.74 -2.25 7.46
C GLY A 243 -3.63 -2.68 8.41
N ILE A 244 -2.41 -2.73 7.91
CA ILE A 244 -1.27 -3.19 8.71
C ILE A 244 -0.91 -2.19 9.81
N GLY A 245 -0.50 -2.74 10.96
CA GLY A 245 0.11 -2.00 12.04
C GLY A 245 1.64 -1.91 11.89
N ILE A 246 2.29 -1.19 12.81
CA ILE A 246 3.75 -0.99 12.82
C ILE A 246 4.49 -2.32 12.86
N GLU A 247 4.12 -3.22 13.77
CA GLU A 247 4.76 -4.52 13.91
C GLU A 247 4.71 -5.34 12.60
N ALA A 248 3.56 -5.33 11.93
CA ALA A 248 3.40 -5.99 10.62
C ALA A 248 4.27 -5.32 9.56
N GLY A 249 4.33 -3.98 9.55
CA GLY A 249 5.19 -3.22 8.65
C GLY A 249 6.68 -3.55 8.83
N GLU A 250 7.16 -3.55 10.07
CA GLU A 250 8.55 -3.91 10.41
C GLU A 250 8.88 -5.36 10.02
N TRP A 251 7.91 -6.27 10.21
CA TRP A 251 8.08 -7.67 9.82
C TRP A 251 8.16 -7.80 8.28
N LEU A 252 7.29 -7.10 7.54
CA LEU A 252 7.31 -7.09 6.07
C LEU A 252 8.61 -6.53 5.51
N ILE A 253 9.13 -5.42 6.06
CA ILE A 253 10.42 -4.84 5.64
C ILE A 253 11.54 -5.87 5.75
N LYS A 254 11.56 -6.71 6.79
CA LYS A 254 12.55 -7.78 6.98
C LYS A 254 12.45 -8.88 5.91
N GLN A 255 11.30 -9.06 5.26
CA GLN A 255 11.14 -9.98 4.14
C GLN A 255 11.72 -9.43 2.82
N ASN A 256 12.10 -8.14 2.79
CA ASN A 256 12.67 -7.48 1.63
C ASN A 256 11.78 -7.55 0.37
N PRO A 257 10.50 -7.11 0.45
CA PRO A 257 9.58 -7.18 -0.67
C PRO A 257 9.92 -6.16 -1.76
N MET A 258 9.44 -6.40 -2.99
CA MET A 258 9.44 -5.42 -4.08
C MET A 258 8.45 -4.29 -3.79
N LEU A 259 7.26 -4.67 -3.38
CA LEU A 259 6.18 -3.75 -3.01
C LEU A 259 5.24 -4.41 -2.01
N VAL A 260 4.47 -3.59 -1.31
CA VAL A 260 3.35 -4.04 -0.49
C VAL A 260 2.10 -3.29 -0.93
N GLY A 261 1.03 -4.03 -1.20
CA GLY A 261 -0.24 -3.46 -1.61
C GLY A 261 -1.42 -4.00 -0.81
N SER A 262 -2.55 -3.31 -0.90
CA SER A 262 -3.80 -3.71 -0.27
C SER A 262 -5.01 -3.23 -1.07
N ASP A 263 -6.17 -3.82 -0.79
CA ASP A 263 -7.48 -3.40 -1.28
C ASP A 263 -8.06 -2.18 -0.52
N THR A 264 -7.22 -1.52 0.29
CA THR A 264 -7.56 -0.28 1.02
C THR A 264 -6.86 0.94 0.42
N CYS A 265 -7.26 2.14 0.85
CA CYS A 265 -6.74 3.41 0.36
C CYS A 265 -5.35 3.79 0.90
N CYS A 266 -4.81 3.04 1.83
CA CYS A 266 -3.62 3.48 2.55
C CYS A 266 -2.70 2.34 2.99
N VAL A 267 -3.00 1.08 2.63
CA VAL A 267 -2.30 -0.13 3.10
C VAL A 267 -2.33 -0.27 4.64
N GLU A 268 -2.06 0.81 5.36
CA GLU A 268 -2.09 0.87 6.82
C GLU A 268 -3.50 1.10 7.37
N VAL A 269 -3.70 0.74 8.63
CA VAL A 269 -4.96 0.96 9.34
C VAL A 269 -5.29 2.45 9.43
N ARG A 270 -6.57 2.80 9.24
CA ARG A 270 -7.06 4.19 9.38
C ARG A 270 -8.31 4.29 10.25
N PRO A 271 -8.40 5.30 11.15
CA PRO A 271 -7.28 6.11 11.64
C PRO A 271 -6.25 5.25 12.35
N TYR A 272 -4.97 5.64 12.31
CA TYR A 272 -3.96 4.89 13.05
C TYR A 272 -4.13 5.15 14.56
N PRO A 273 -4.30 4.11 15.39
CA PRO A 273 -4.51 4.30 16.82
C PRO A 273 -3.25 4.87 17.49
N GLU A 274 -3.43 5.90 18.30
CA GLU A 274 -2.46 6.44 19.26
C GLU A 274 -1.10 6.91 18.69
N GLN A 275 -1.00 7.18 17.38
CA GLN A 275 0.24 7.68 16.77
C GLN A 275 0.29 9.21 16.72
N LYS A 276 1.44 9.77 17.07
CA LYS A 276 1.75 11.20 16.83
C LYS A 276 2.03 11.48 15.37
N MET A 277 2.54 10.49 14.64
CA MET A 277 2.81 10.57 13.21
C MET A 277 1.56 10.11 12.45
N ASN A 278 1.11 10.94 11.52
CA ASN A 278 0.11 10.52 10.55
C ASN A 278 0.77 9.62 9.50
N LEU A 279 0.13 8.50 9.15
CA LEU A 279 0.60 7.54 8.17
C LEU A 279 2.03 7.00 8.45
N PRO A 280 2.27 6.35 9.61
CA PRO A 280 3.61 5.87 9.97
C PRO A 280 4.12 4.76 9.04
N ILE A 281 3.23 3.97 8.43
CA ILE A 281 3.62 2.91 7.49
C ILE A 281 4.11 3.52 6.18
N HIS A 282 3.48 4.58 5.66
CA HIS A 282 3.99 5.30 4.50
C HIS A 282 5.40 5.84 4.77
N ALA A 283 5.61 6.47 5.92
CA ALA A 283 6.93 6.96 6.30
C ALA A 283 7.94 5.82 6.41
N MET A 284 7.56 4.70 6.98
CA MET A 284 8.41 3.49 7.09
C MET A 284 8.79 2.97 5.70
N PHE A 285 7.81 2.69 4.86
CA PHE A 285 8.06 2.04 3.57
C PHE A 285 8.70 2.98 2.56
N LEU A 286 8.10 4.14 2.32
CA LEU A 286 8.54 5.04 1.25
C LEU A 286 9.80 5.81 1.62
N ILE A 287 9.92 6.29 2.88
CA ILE A 287 11.01 7.21 3.25
C ILE A 287 12.16 6.46 3.89
N ALA A 288 11.90 5.61 4.91
CA ALA A 288 12.97 4.97 5.66
C ALA A 288 13.62 3.81 4.90
N TYR A 289 12.84 2.97 4.22
CA TYR A 289 13.32 1.70 3.66
C TYR A 289 13.25 1.60 2.13
N GLY A 290 12.62 2.54 1.44
CA GLY A 290 12.54 2.56 -0.02
C GLY A 290 11.82 1.33 -0.60
N VAL A 291 10.64 1.01 -0.08
CA VAL A 291 9.75 -0.04 -0.57
C VAL A 291 8.47 0.60 -1.10
N TYR A 292 8.03 0.23 -2.29
CA TYR A 292 6.83 0.80 -2.91
C TYR A 292 5.55 0.38 -2.19
N LEU A 293 4.57 1.28 -2.16
CA LEU A 293 3.20 0.99 -1.75
C LEU A 293 2.26 1.00 -2.95
N VAL A 294 1.30 0.07 -2.94
CA VAL A 294 0.24 -0.02 -3.96
C VAL A 294 -1.11 -0.02 -3.25
N GLU A 295 -1.95 0.92 -3.61
CA GLU A 295 -3.23 1.16 -2.96
C GLU A 295 -4.40 0.78 -3.87
N ASN A 296 -5.55 0.52 -3.25
CA ASN A 296 -6.81 0.25 -3.94
C ASN A 296 -6.70 -0.90 -4.95
N LEU A 297 -6.09 -2.03 -4.57
CA LEU A 297 -6.05 -3.22 -5.40
C LEU A 297 -7.41 -3.92 -5.45
N ASN A 298 -7.83 -4.34 -6.63
CA ASN A 298 -9.00 -5.18 -6.85
C ASN A 298 -8.59 -6.66 -6.76
N ILE A 299 -8.47 -7.18 -5.55
CA ILE A 299 -7.95 -8.54 -5.29
C ILE A 299 -9.01 -9.52 -4.77
N GLU A 300 -10.28 -9.15 -4.77
CA GLU A 300 -11.40 -10.01 -4.36
C GLU A 300 -11.44 -11.34 -5.15
N LYS A 301 -11.26 -11.28 -6.47
CA LYS A 301 -11.28 -12.47 -7.31
C LYS A 301 -10.11 -13.41 -6.99
N LEU A 302 -8.91 -12.86 -6.73
CA LEU A 302 -7.77 -13.67 -6.29
C LEU A 302 -8.08 -14.44 -5.00
N ALA A 303 -8.65 -13.76 -4.00
CA ALA A 303 -9.01 -14.37 -2.72
C ALA A 303 -10.11 -15.42 -2.89
N ALA A 304 -11.18 -15.12 -3.64
CA ALA A 304 -12.29 -16.05 -3.89
C ALA A 304 -11.85 -17.33 -4.60
N GLU A 305 -10.90 -17.23 -5.51
CA GLU A 305 -10.35 -18.37 -6.26
C GLU A 305 -9.10 -18.97 -5.63
N GLN A 306 -8.71 -18.49 -4.44
CA GLN A 306 -7.53 -18.95 -3.70
C GLN A 306 -6.24 -18.92 -4.55
N ALA A 307 -6.13 -17.92 -5.43
CA ALA A 307 -4.95 -17.69 -6.25
C ALA A 307 -3.88 -16.94 -5.44
N TYR A 308 -3.34 -17.61 -4.42
CA TYR A 308 -2.44 -17.01 -3.43
C TYR A 308 -1.02 -16.76 -3.96
N GLU A 309 -0.62 -17.45 -5.03
CA GLU A 309 0.69 -17.30 -5.67
C GLU A 309 0.51 -17.17 -7.19
N THR A 310 1.05 -16.10 -7.76
CA THR A 310 0.84 -15.72 -9.16
C THR A 310 2.05 -15.00 -9.73
N ALA A 311 2.14 -14.88 -11.06
CA ALA A 311 2.98 -13.88 -11.70
C ALA A 311 2.31 -12.51 -11.59
N TYR A 312 2.89 -11.58 -10.83
CA TYR A 312 2.45 -10.20 -10.72
C TYR A 312 3.16 -9.34 -11.76
N ILE A 313 2.38 -8.56 -12.52
CA ILE A 313 2.90 -7.69 -13.57
C ILE A 313 2.30 -6.29 -13.39
N MET A 314 3.18 -5.28 -13.36
CA MET A 314 2.79 -3.87 -13.22
C MET A 314 3.81 -2.97 -13.92
N THR A 315 3.31 -2.01 -14.68
CA THR A 315 4.10 -0.96 -15.31
C THR A 315 3.53 0.40 -14.93
N PRO A 316 4.29 1.27 -14.25
CA PRO A 316 3.82 2.62 -13.97
C PRO A 316 3.90 3.48 -15.23
N LEU A 317 3.02 4.46 -15.34
CA LEU A 317 3.15 5.50 -16.35
C LEU A 317 4.46 6.25 -16.13
N LYS A 318 5.21 6.48 -17.22
CA LYS A 318 6.52 7.14 -17.18
C LYS A 318 6.37 8.67 -17.16
N ILE A 319 5.73 9.18 -16.11
CA ILE A 319 5.51 10.60 -15.89
C ILE A 319 6.77 11.19 -15.29
N GLU A 320 7.54 11.94 -16.06
CA GLU A 320 8.79 12.53 -15.63
C GLU A 320 8.58 13.41 -14.38
N GLY A 321 9.25 13.05 -13.28
CA GLY A 321 9.14 13.71 -11.98
C GLY A 321 7.78 13.58 -11.32
N GLY A 322 6.95 12.63 -11.73
CA GLY A 322 5.66 12.34 -11.09
C GLY A 322 5.82 11.69 -9.71
N THR A 323 4.89 11.98 -8.79
CA THR A 323 4.90 11.47 -7.41
C THR A 323 4.34 10.05 -7.29
N GLY A 324 3.77 9.51 -8.34
CA GLY A 324 3.15 8.19 -8.39
C GLY A 324 2.45 7.98 -9.71
N SER A 325 1.77 6.86 -9.83
CA SER A 325 1.03 6.50 -11.04
C SER A 325 -0.24 5.74 -10.72
N THR A 326 -1.35 6.13 -11.34
CA THR A 326 -2.44 5.19 -11.56
C THR A 326 -1.91 4.01 -12.37
N ILE A 327 -2.26 2.81 -11.96
CA ILE A 327 -1.78 1.56 -12.56
C ILE A 327 -2.94 0.60 -12.83
N ALA A 328 -2.74 -0.30 -13.78
CA ALA A 328 -3.64 -1.41 -14.06
C ALA A 328 -2.87 -2.75 -13.96
N PRO A 329 -2.45 -3.16 -12.75
CA PRO A 329 -1.68 -4.37 -12.58
C PRO A 329 -2.53 -5.61 -12.88
N ILE A 330 -1.85 -6.68 -13.27
CA ILE A 330 -2.45 -8.00 -13.45
C ILE A 330 -1.70 -9.06 -12.65
N ALA A 331 -2.43 -10.10 -12.29
CA ALA A 331 -1.86 -11.35 -11.84
C ALA A 331 -2.20 -12.47 -12.84
N VAL A 332 -1.27 -13.39 -13.06
CA VAL A 332 -1.44 -14.50 -14.00
C VAL A 332 -1.04 -15.80 -13.33
N ARG A 333 -1.87 -16.85 -13.44
CA ARG A 333 -1.56 -18.19 -12.91
C ARG A 333 -1.58 -19.29 -13.96
#